data_6a97b39d08869837e9ee8ae0a3e1e295
#
_entry.id   6a97b39d08869837e9ee8ae0a3e1e295
#
_cell.length_a   1.000
_cell.length_b   1.000
_cell.length_c   1.000
_cell.angle_alpha   90.00
_cell.angle_beta   90.00
_cell.angle_gamma   90.00
#
_symmetry.space_group_name_H-M   'P 1'
#
loop_
_entity.id
_entity.type
_entity.pdbx_description
1 polymer ?
#
loop_
_entity_poly.entity_id
_entity_poly.type
_entity_poly.pdbx_seq_one_letter_code
_entity_poly.pdbx_strand_id
1 'polypeptide(L)'
;VPSQDMVLGIYYLTQERPGAKGEGKFFKSVNEAILAYENGAVTLHSRIKVRMSKTMPDGKKITGIVESTLGRFIFNEIIPQDLGFVDRSIPGNELKLEVDFLVAKKQNKQILEKVINIHGATRTAEVLDAVKAMGYKYSTRAAMTVSISDMTEPPEKPQMIKDAQDTVDRITKQYKRGLITEEERYKEVVETWKETDEQLTHALLSGLDKYNNIFMMADSGARGSDKQDRKSTRL
;
A
#
# COMPACT_ATOMS: atom_id res chain seq x y z
N VAL A 1 8.13 -10.40 -12.78
CA VAL A 1 7.42 -9.39 -11.99
C VAL A 1 7.95 -9.48 -10.56
N PRO A 2 8.32 -8.36 -9.93
CA PRO A 2 8.76 -8.35 -8.54
C PRO A 2 7.72 -9.00 -7.61
N SER A 3 8.21 -9.70 -6.57
CA SER A 3 7.38 -10.42 -5.62
C SER A 3 7.98 -10.34 -4.20
N GLN A 4 7.19 -10.70 -3.19
CA GLN A 4 7.64 -10.78 -1.81
C GLN A 4 8.40 -9.52 -1.34
N ASP A 5 9.61 -9.65 -0.83
CA ASP A 5 10.40 -8.57 -0.23
C ASP A 5 10.72 -7.43 -1.22
N MET A 6 10.80 -7.74 -2.51
CA MET A 6 10.95 -6.69 -3.54
C MET A 6 9.74 -5.77 -3.58
N VAL A 7 8.52 -6.34 -3.52
CA VAL A 7 7.28 -5.56 -3.49
C VAL A 7 7.16 -4.81 -2.17
N LEU A 8 7.47 -5.47 -1.05
CA LEU A 8 7.39 -4.87 0.28
C LEU A 8 8.31 -3.65 0.42
N GLY A 9 9.55 -3.76 -0.08
CA GLY A 9 10.51 -2.66 -0.04
C GLY A 9 10.07 -1.46 -0.89
N ILE A 10 9.50 -1.68 -2.07
CA ILE A 10 8.96 -0.60 -2.91
C ILE A 10 7.70 0.00 -2.29
N TYR A 11 6.81 -0.81 -1.72
CA TYR A 11 5.63 -0.35 -1.00
C TYR A 11 6.04 0.58 0.15
N TYR A 12 6.98 0.13 1.01
CA TYR A 12 7.52 0.94 2.10
C TYR A 12 8.13 2.24 1.60
N LEU A 13 8.96 2.18 0.55
CA LEU A 13 9.62 3.35 -0.03
C LEU A 13 8.63 4.40 -0.53
N THR A 14 7.53 3.96 -1.16
CA THR A 14 6.54 4.86 -1.78
C THR A 14 5.40 5.27 -0.86
N GLN A 15 5.38 4.76 0.37
CA GLN A 15 4.39 5.12 1.38
C GLN A 15 4.53 6.59 1.79
N GLU A 16 3.41 7.24 2.06
CA GLU A 16 3.36 8.60 2.61
C GLU A 16 2.87 8.56 4.06
N ARG A 17 3.50 9.33 4.92
CA ARG A 17 3.12 9.44 6.33
C ARG A 17 2.93 10.90 6.70
N PRO A 18 1.68 11.40 6.76
CA PRO A 18 1.39 12.76 7.19
C PRO A 18 1.95 13.03 8.60
N GLY A 19 2.47 14.22 8.82
CA GLY A 19 3.10 14.59 10.08
C GLY A 19 4.49 13.99 10.31
N ALA A 20 5.08 13.32 9.32
CA ALA A 20 6.42 12.76 9.45
C ALA A 20 7.48 13.86 9.57
N LYS A 21 8.57 13.55 10.31
CA LYS A 21 9.66 14.50 10.56
C LYS A 21 10.19 15.09 9.25
N GLY A 22 10.22 16.42 9.16
CA GLY A 22 10.72 17.17 8.01
C GLY A 22 9.70 17.41 6.91
N GLU A 23 8.42 17.17 7.14
CA GLU A 23 7.35 17.51 6.22
C GLU A 23 7.38 19.02 5.84
N GLY A 24 7.12 19.30 4.57
CA GLY A 24 7.11 20.67 4.02
C GLY A 24 8.48 21.30 3.77
N LYS A 25 9.59 20.65 4.15
CA LYS A 25 10.94 21.19 3.90
C LYS A 25 11.23 21.28 2.42
N PHE A 26 12.01 22.32 2.07
CA PHE A 26 12.46 22.61 0.72
C PHE A 26 13.92 22.20 0.53
N PHE A 27 14.22 21.58 -0.63
CA PHE A 27 15.56 21.17 -1.03
C PHE A 27 15.87 21.62 -2.46
N LYS A 28 17.13 21.97 -2.69
CA LYS A 28 17.62 22.40 -4.02
C LYS A 28 17.73 21.24 -5.01
N SER A 29 17.89 20.01 -4.50
CA SER A 29 18.00 18.78 -5.30
C SER A 29 17.57 17.55 -4.50
N VAL A 30 17.33 16.44 -5.19
CA VAL A 30 17.06 15.14 -4.56
C VAL A 30 18.25 14.67 -3.72
N ASN A 31 19.49 14.90 -4.19
CA ASN A 31 20.70 14.54 -3.44
C ASN A 31 20.80 15.28 -2.10
N GLU A 32 20.46 16.57 -2.05
CA GLU A 32 20.41 17.32 -0.80
C GLU A 32 19.35 16.74 0.16
N ALA A 33 18.19 16.33 -0.35
CA ALA A 33 17.16 15.69 0.44
C ALA A 33 17.60 14.31 0.97
N ILE A 34 18.37 13.55 0.18
CA ILE A 34 18.96 12.27 0.61
C ILE A 34 19.97 12.50 1.74
N LEU A 35 20.85 13.51 1.63
CA LEU A 35 21.77 13.86 2.70
C LEU A 35 21.04 14.29 3.97
N ALA A 36 19.94 15.04 3.84
CA ALA A 36 19.09 15.41 4.97
C ALA A 36 18.42 14.18 5.62
N TYR A 37 18.06 13.16 4.83
CA TYR A 37 17.57 11.88 5.33
C TYR A 37 18.63 11.11 6.10
N GLU A 38 19.85 11.01 5.57
CA GLU A 38 20.96 10.33 6.24
C GLU A 38 21.33 11.00 7.57
N ASN A 39 21.18 12.33 7.65
CA ASN A 39 21.33 13.10 8.90
C ASN A 39 20.07 13.08 9.79
N GLY A 40 19.05 12.31 9.45
CA GLY A 40 17.82 12.19 10.22
C GLY A 40 16.97 13.47 10.29
N ALA A 41 17.17 14.43 9.37
CA ALA A 41 16.41 15.68 9.31
C ALA A 41 15.05 15.53 8.61
N VAL A 42 14.89 14.51 7.78
CA VAL A 42 13.65 14.10 7.09
C VAL A 42 13.53 12.58 7.12
N THR A 43 12.33 12.06 6.84
CA THR A 43 12.12 10.62 6.64
C THR A 43 11.81 10.32 5.17
N LEU A 44 11.85 9.04 4.78
CA LEU A 44 11.47 8.61 3.42
C LEU A 44 10.00 8.94 3.09
N HIS A 45 9.15 8.96 4.12
CA HIS A 45 7.70 9.11 4.01
C HIS A 45 7.23 10.55 4.15
N SER A 46 8.15 11.48 4.48
CA SER A 46 7.84 12.91 4.62
C SER A 46 7.58 13.53 3.26
N ARG A 47 6.49 14.27 3.14
CA ARG A 47 6.18 15.07 1.95
C ARG A 47 7.07 16.30 1.95
N ILE A 48 7.92 16.44 0.95
CA ILE A 48 8.93 17.48 0.81
C ILE A 48 8.80 18.22 -0.51
N LYS A 49 9.42 19.37 -0.62
CA LYS A 49 9.47 20.19 -1.82
C LYS A 49 10.89 20.19 -2.40
N VAL A 50 11.03 19.72 -3.63
CA VAL A 50 12.33 19.64 -4.29
C VAL A 50 12.32 20.46 -5.57
N ARG A 51 13.38 21.24 -5.78
CA ARG A 51 13.59 21.94 -7.03
C ARG A 51 14.07 20.96 -8.10
N MET A 52 13.25 20.79 -9.13
CA MET A 52 13.54 19.95 -10.27
C MET A 52 13.79 20.80 -11.51
N SER A 53 14.61 20.31 -12.42
CA SER A 53 14.79 20.92 -13.73
C SER A 53 14.83 19.85 -14.80
N LYS A 54 14.17 20.11 -15.92
CA LYS A 54 14.11 19.21 -17.08
C LYS A 54 14.37 20.01 -18.35
N THR A 55 15.18 19.45 -19.23
CA THR A 55 15.35 20.00 -20.58
C THR A 55 14.33 19.36 -21.49
N MET A 56 13.49 20.16 -22.11
CA MET A 56 12.49 19.74 -23.07
C MET A 56 13.10 19.39 -24.43
N PRO A 57 12.40 18.63 -25.29
CA PRO A 57 12.90 18.31 -26.64
C PRO A 57 13.21 19.51 -27.51
N ASP A 58 12.57 20.65 -27.24
CA ASP A 58 12.82 21.95 -27.88
C ASP A 58 14.06 22.68 -27.35
N GLY A 59 14.84 22.06 -26.46
CA GLY A 59 16.04 22.63 -25.85
C GLY A 59 15.74 23.60 -24.69
N LYS A 60 14.49 23.93 -24.41
CA LYS A 60 14.10 24.83 -23.31
C LYS A 60 14.24 24.13 -21.97
N LYS A 61 14.93 24.75 -21.03
CA LYS A 61 15.07 24.27 -19.67
C LYS A 61 13.92 24.80 -18.80
N ILE A 62 13.11 23.91 -18.30
CA ILE A 62 12.04 24.22 -17.32
C ILE A 62 12.56 23.89 -15.93
N THR A 63 12.34 24.79 -14.99
CA THR A 63 12.69 24.60 -13.57
C THR A 63 11.48 24.93 -12.72
N GLY A 64 11.17 24.09 -11.74
CA GLY A 64 10.04 24.29 -10.83
C GLY A 64 10.21 23.50 -9.54
N ILE A 65 9.27 23.69 -8.64
CA ILE A 65 9.20 22.96 -7.39
C ILE A 65 8.21 21.80 -7.56
N VAL A 66 8.67 20.61 -7.23
CA VAL A 66 7.84 19.39 -7.20
C VAL A 66 7.66 18.99 -5.75
N GLU A 67 6.44 18.68 -5.37
CA GLU A 67 6.10 18.22 -4.04
C GLU A 67 5.72 16.74 -4.09
N SER A 68 6.44 15.92 -3.33
CA SER A 68 6.21 14.49 -3.17
C SER A 68 6.98 13.96 -1.96
N THR A 69 6.89 12.65 -1.66
CA THR A 69 7.73 12.07 -0.62
C THR A 69 9.15 11.80 -1.12
N LEU A 70 10.13 11.85 -0.20
CA LEU A 70 11.52 11.56 -0.56
C LEU A 70 11.65 10.17 -1.19
N GLY A 71 10.92 9.17 -0.65
CA GLY A 71 10.95 7.83 -1.21
C GLY A 71 10.44 7.73 -2.64
N ARG A 72 9.41 8.52 -3.01
CA ARG A 72 8.91 8.58 -4.40
C ARG A 72 9.90 9.27 -5.31
N PHE A 73 10.61 10.31 -4.87
CA PHE A 73 11.71 10.90 -5.65
C PHE A 73 12.77 9.85 -5.96
N ILE A 74 13.23 9.09 -4.96
CA ILE A 74 14.23 8.02 -5.13
C ILE A 74 13.70 6.92 -6.07
N PHE A 75 12.44 6.52 -5.96
CA PHE A 75 11.85 5.51 -6.83
C PHE A 75 11.78 5.97 -8.29
N ASN A 76 11.45 7.23 -8.53
CA ASN A 76 11.37 7.79 -9.88
C ASN A 76 12.73 7.94 -10.58
N GLU A 77 13.86 7.86 -9.87
CA GLU A 77 15.19 7.84 -10.48
C GLU A 77 15.42 6.63 -11.38
N ILE A 78 14.83 5.49 -11.02
CA ILE A 78 14.96 4.23 -11.79
C ILE A 78 13.84 4.03 -12.81
N ILE A 79 12.76 4.80 -12.72
CA ILE A 79 11.59 4.68 -13.58
C ILE A 79 11.68 5.69 -14.73
N PRO A 80 11.50 5.26 -16.00
CA PRO A 80 11.39 6.17 -17.13
C PRO A 80 10.27 7.20 -16.91
N GLN A 81 10.54 8.46 -17.23
CA GLN A 81 9.62 9.58 -16.94
C GLN A 81 8.74 9.95 -18.16
N ASP A 82 8.33 8.94 -18.93
CA ASP A 82 7.51 9.05 -20.15
C ASP A 82 6.46 7.91 -20.26
N LEU A 83 6.12 7.30 -19.15
CA LEU A 83 5.19 6.16 -19.10
C LEU A 83 3.72 6.56 -19.28
N GLY A 84 3.39 7.86 -19.22
CA GLY A 84 2.03 8.37 -19.41
C GLY A 84 1.10 8.08 -18.22
N PHE A 85 1.62 8.03 -17.00
CA PHE A 85 0.81 8.16 -15.77
C PHE A 85 0.45 9.63 -15.52
N VAL A 86 1.31 10.54 -15.99
CA VAL A 86 1.10 11.98 -15.94
C VAL A 86 0.87 12.50 -17.36
N ASP A 87 -0.26 13.16 -17.57
CA ASP A 87 -0.52 13.86 -18.83
C ASP A 87 0.33 15.13 -18.88
N ARG A 88 1.39 15.07 -19.69
CA ARG A 88 2.34 16.17 -19.86
C ARG A 88 1.93 17.22 -20.91
N SER A 89 0.78 17.02 -21.55
CA SER A 89 0.16 18.01 -22.42
C SER A 89 -0.47 19.16 -21.63
N ILE A 90 -0.78 18.90 -20.34
CA ILE A 90 -1.36 19.90 -19.45
C ILE A 90 -0.24 20.79 -18.88
N PRO A 91 -0.32 22.12 -19.09
CA PRO A 91 0.65 23.07 -18.52
C PRO A 91 0.77 22.92 -17.00
N GLY A 92 2.01 22.86 -16.49
CA GLY A 92 2.31 22.67 -15.07
C GLY A 92 2.54 21.19 -14.66
N ASN A 93 2.34 20.25 -15.58
CA ASN A 93 2.62 18.82 -15.32
C ASN A 93 4.03 18.37 -15.81
N GLU A 94 4.78 19.25 -16.44
CA GLU A 94 6.05 18.91 -17.12
C GLU A 94 7.10 18.29 -16.19
N LEU A 95 7.10 18.74 -14.92
CA LEU A 95 8.06 18.31 -13.89
C LEU A 95 7.51 17.28 -12.93
N LYS A 96 6.19 16.99 -12.97
CA LYS A 96 5.59 16.00 -12.05
C LYS A 96 6.24 14.63 -12.23
N LEU A 97 6.35 13.91 -11.12
CA LEU A 97 6.84 12.53 -11.11
C LEU A 97 5.82 11.60 -11.80
N GLU A 98 6.30 10.65 -12.59
CA GLU A 98 5.42 9.62 -13.19
C GLU A 98 4.73 8.77 -12.12
N VAL A 99 5.44 8.47 -11.03
CA VAL A 99 4.92 7.67 -9.93
C VAL A 99 4.85 8.54 -8.66
N ASP A 100 3.69 9.15 -8.41
CA ASP A 100 3.40 9.90 -7.19
C ASP A 100 2.23 9.26 -6.42
N PHE A 101 2.24 7.94 -6.34
CA PHE A 101 1.26 7.13 -5.61
C PHE A 101 1.93 5.96 -4.91
N LEU A 102 1.20 5.30 -4.02
CA LEU A 102 1.65 4.10 -3.33
C LEU A 102 1.77 2.92 -4.30
N VAL A 103 2.92 2.26 -4.33
CA VAL A 103 3.21 1.18 -5.28
C VAL A 103 3.14 -0.17 -4.58
N ALA A 104 1.98 -0.82 -4.67
CA ALA A 104 1.79 -2.22 -4.32
C ALA A 104 2.07 -3.15 -5.53
N LYS A 105 1.88 -4.44 -5.37
CA LYS A 105 2.15 -5.45 -6.41
C LYS A 105 1.41 -5.17 -7.73
N LYS A 106 0.15 -4.72 -7.65
CA LYS A 106 -0.69 -4.38 -8.81
C LYS A 106 -0.11 -3.19 -9.59
N GLN A 107 0.23 -2.12 -8.89
CA GLN A 107 0.81 -0.92 -9.49
C GLN A 107 2.19 -1.21 -10.10
N ASN A 108 3.00 -2.03 -9.42
CA ASN A 108 4.30 -2.45 -9.93
C ASN A 108 4.17 -3.22 -11.26
N LYS A 109 3.17 -4.11 -11.36
CA LYS A 109 2.85 -4.79 -12.62
C LYS A 109 2.47 -3.80 -13.73
N GLN A 110 1.61 -2.83 -13.43
CA GLN A 110 1.19 -1.79 -14.39
C GLN A 110 2.35 -0.92 -14.88
N ILE A 111 3.26 -0.54 -13.97
CA ILE A 111 4.46 0.23 -14.31
C ILE A 111 5.32 -0.56 -15.31
N LEU A 112 5.62 -1.82 -15.00
CA LEU A 112 6.44 -2.66 -15.86
C LEU A 112 5.79 -2.98 -17.21
N GLU A 113 4.46 -3.16 -17.24
CA GLU A 113 3.70 -3.32 -18.47
C GLU A 113 3.80 -2.09 -19.38
N LYS A 114 3.73 -0.88 -18.82
CA LYS A 114 3.96 0.34 -19.58
C LYS A 114 5.40 0.47 -20.05
N VAL A 115 6.38 0.12 -19.20
CA VAL A 115 7.80 0.16 -19.60
C VAL A 115 8.06 -0.77 -20.79
N ILE A 116 7.56 -2.00 -20.79
CA ILE A 116 7.80 -2.96 -21.89
C ILE A 116 7.11 -2.50 -23.19
N ASN A 117 5.92 -1.91 -23.08
CA ASN A 117 5.18 -1.44 -24.25
C ASN A 117 5.80 -0.21 -24.89
N ILE A 118 6.46 0.67 -24.13
CA ILE A 118 7.03 1.93 -24.62
C ILE A 118 8.52 1.74 -25.00
N HIS A 119 9.29 1.07 -24.14
CA HIS A 119 10.75 1.00 -24.26
C HIS A 119 11.29 -0.37 -24.70
N GLY A 120 10.41 -1.38 -24.82
CA GLY A 120 10.80 -2.73 -25.23
C GLY A 120 11.53 -3.54 -24.15
N ALA A 121 11.94 -4.76 -24.50
CA ALA A 121 12.41 -5.76 -23.55
C ALA A 121 13.74 -5.40 -22.88
N THR A 122 14.70 -4.85 -23.62
CA THR A 122 16.05 -4.53 -23.09
C THR A 122 15.98 -3.50 -21.97
N ARG A 123 15.28 -2.40 -22.20
CA ARG A 123 15.13 -1.35 -21.18
C ARG A 123 14.31 -1.84 -20.00
N THR A 124 13.32 -2.71 -20.24
CA THR A 124 12.53 -3.33 -19.17
C THR A 124 13.37 -4.21 -18.26
N ALA A 125 14.34 -4.95 -18.81
CA ALA A 125 15.26 -5.76 -18.01
C ALA A 125 16.10 -4.89 -17.06
N GLU A 126 16.65 -3.77 -17.56
CA GLU A 126 17.41 -2.81 -16.73
C GLU A 126 16.55 -2.23 -15.60
N VAL A 127 15.31 -1.81 -15.92
CA VAL A 127 14.36 -1.29 -14.91
C VAL A 127 14.00 -2.36 -13.91
N LEU A 128 13.77 -3.61 -14.34
CA LEU A 128 13.49 -4.73 -13.45
C LEU A 128 14.63 -5.02 -12.47
N ASP A 129 15.87 -5.01 -12.95
CA ASP A 129 17.04 -5.21 -12.09
C ASP A 129 17.20 -4.05 -11.08
N ALA A 130 16.96 -2.82 -11.51
CA ALA A 130 16.98 -1.67 -10.63
C ALA A 130 15.86 -1.72 -9.57
N VAL A 131 14.62 -2.08 -9.95
CA VAL A 131 13.49 -2.26 -9.04
C VAL A 131 13.76 -3.38 -8.04
N LYS A 132 14.33 -4.51 -8.49
CA LYS A 132 14.74 -5.62 -7.64
C LYS A 132 15.75 -5.16 -6.58
N ALA A 133 16.85 -4.53 -7.03
CA ALA A 133 17.91 -4.05 -6.14
C ALA A 133 17.37 -3.04 -5.10
N MET A 134 16.54 -2.10 -5.56
CA MET A 134 15.90 -1.11 -4.70
C MET A 134 14.93 -1.76 -3.73
N GLY A 135 14.10 -2.70 -4.18
CA GLY A 135 13.15 -3.43 -3.35
C GLY A 135 13.84 -4.14 -2.19
N TYR A 136 14.88 -4.91 -2.44
CA TYR A 136 15.64 -5.56 -1.37
C TYR A 136 16.33 -4.57 -0.43
N LYS A 137 16.95 -3.50 -0.98
CA LYS A 137 17.58 -2.47 -0.17
C LYS A 137 16.62 -1.83 0.84
N TYR A 138 15.42 -1.47 0.39
CA TYR A 138 14.45 -0.80 1.26
C TYR A 138 13.63 -1.77 2.12
N SER A 139 13.45 -3.02 1.71
CA SER A 139 12.90 -4.06 2.58
C SER A 139 13.82 -4.30 3.78
N THR A 140 15.13 -4.39 3.57
CA THR A 140 16.11 -4.52 4.64
C THR A 140 16.11 -3.29 5.57
N ARG A 141 16.02 -2.08 5.01
CA ARG A 141 15.97 -0.85 5.81
C ARG A 141 14.67 -0.68 6.57
N ALA A 142 13.56 -1.16 6.03
CA ALA A 142 12.26 -1.15 6.69
C ALA A 142 12.24 -2.04 7.93
N ALA A 143 13.06 -3.11 7.93
CA ALA A 143 13.19 -4.07 9.03
C ALA A 143 11.82 -4.56 9.54
N MET A 144 10.88 -4.82 8.61
CA MET A 144 9.53 -5.24 8.98
C MET A 144 9.55 -6.62 9.63
N THR A 145 8.94 -6.71 10.78
CA THR A 145 8.77 -7.95 11.53
C THR A 145 7.36 -8.02 12.10
N VAL A 146 6.95 -9.20 12.56
CA VAL A 146 5.63 -9.41 13.17
C VAL A 146 5.81 -9.62 14.66
N SER A 147 5.08 -8.85 15.44
CA SER A 147 4.95 -9.00 16.88
C SER A 147 3.53 -9.43 17.25
N ILE A 148 3.37 -10.06 18.43
CA ILE A 148 2.04 -10.35 18.98
C ILE A 148 1.23 -9.06 19.19
N SER A 149 1.90 -7.96 19.51
CA SER A 149 1.28 -6.64 19.67
C SER A 149 0.72 -6.04 18.37
N ASP A 150 1.18 -6.54 17.20
CA ASP A 150 0.68 -6.08 15.90
C ASP A 150 -0.68 -6.73 15.54
N MET A 151 -1.04 -7.82 16.26
CA MET A 151 -2.30 -8.53 16.09
C MET A 151 -3.37 -7.87 16.96
N THR A 152 -4.07 -6.86 16.41
CA THR A 152 -5.11 -6.13 17.12
C THR A 152 -6.49 -6.68 16.80
N GLU A 153 -7.34 -6.85 17.83
CA GLU A 153 -8.72 -7.25 17.66
C GLU A 153 -9.62 -6.01 17.49
N PRO A 154 -10.64 -6.06 16.62
CA PRO A 154 -11.65 -5.01 16.57
C PRO A 154 -12.39 -4.91 17.90
N PRO A 155 -12.58 -3.71 18.47
CA PRO A 155 -13.30 -3.53 19.74
C PRO A 155 -14.77 -3.94 19.66
N GLU A 156 -15.35 -3.93 18.46
CA GLU A 156 -16.74 -4.33 18.20
C GLU A 156 -16.94 -5.84 18.17
N LYS A 157 -15.90 -6.65 18.08
CA LYS A 157 -15.97 -8.12 17.95
C LYS A 157 -16.87 -8.80 19.00
N PRO A 158 -16.74 -8.50 20.31
CA PRO A 158 -17.58 -9.17 21.32
C PRO A 158 -19.07 -8.92 21.12
N GLN A 159 -19.44 -7.70 20.72
CA GLN A 159 -20.83 -7.33 20.47
C GLN A 159 -21.38 -8.01 19.22
N MET A 160 -20.62 -8.00 18.11
CA MET A 160 -21.01 -8.64 16.85
C MET A 160 -21.25 -10.15 17.02
N ILE A 161 -20.38 -10.84 17.78
CA ILE A 161 -20.54 -12.27 18.07
C ILE A 161 -21.78 -12.51 18.92
N LYS A 162 -22.06 -11.66 19.91
CA LYS A 162 -23.24 -11.78 20.76
C LYS A 162 -24.52 -11.60 19.94
N ASP A 163 -24.58 -10.59 19.08
CA ASP A 163 -25.76 -10.33 18.24
C ASP A 163 -26.02 -11.49 17.26
N ALA A 164 -24.96 -12.07 16.70
CA ALA A 164 -25.04 -13.27 15.87
C ALA A 164 -25.57 -14.47 16.66
N GLN A 165 -25.07 -14.70 17.88
CA GLN A 165 -25.52 -15.79 18.76
C GLN A 165 -26.98 -15.61 19.14
N ASP A 166 -27.42 -14.41 19.50
CA ASP A 166 -28.83 -14.12 19.83
C ASP A 166 -29.75 -14.40 18.62
N THR A 167 -29.26 -14.12 17.41
CA THR A 167 -29.99 -14.45 16.17
C THR A 167 -30.07 -15.96 15.94
N VAL A 168 -28.99 -16.70 16.12
CA VAL A 168 -28.94 -18.17 16.02
C VAL A 168 -29.85 -18.81 17.05
N ASP A 169 -29.88 -18.28 18.27
CA ASP A 169 -30.76 -18.78 19.33
C ASP A 169 -32.26 -18.56 18.99
N ARG A 170 -32.59 -17.44 18.36
CA ARG A 170 -33.93 -17.16 17.85
C ARG A 170 -34.33 -18.15 16.76
N ILE A 171 -33.47 -18.39 15.77
CA ILE A 171 -33.68 -19.35 14.68
C ILE A 171 -33.87 -20.76 15.28
N THR A 172 -33.04 -21.14 16.23
CA THR A 172 -33.14 -22.44 16.92
C THR A 172 -34.46 -22.59 17.70
N LYS A 173 -34.96 -21.52 18.34
CA LYS A 173 -36.26 -21.49 19.00
C LYS A 173 -37.41 -21.66 17.99
N GLN A 174 -37.34 -21.06 16.81
CA GLN A 174 -38.34 -21.22 15.75
C GLN A 174 -38.38 -22.68 15.26
N TYR A 175 -37.23 -23.29 15.04
CA TYR A 175 -37.15 -24.72 14.69
C TYR A 175 -37.77 -25.62 15.77
N LYS A 176 -37.41 -25.42 17.05
CA LYS A 176 -37.99 -26.20 18.16
C LYS A 176 -39.53 -26.07 18.30
N ARG A 177 -40.10 -24.96 17.77
CA ARG A 177 -41.54 -24.73 17.71
C ARG A 177 -42.21 -25.33 16.45
N GLY A 178 -41.41 -25.92 15.55
CA GLY A 178 -41.91 -26.48 14.29
C GLY A 178 -42.28 -25.44 13.23
N LEU A 179 -41.79 -24.20 13.35
CA LEU A 179 -42.08 -23.10 12.40
C LEU A 179 -41.22 -23.16 11.16
N ILE A 180 -40.06 -23.75 11.23
CA ILE A 180 -39.08 -23.91 10.14
C ILE A 180 -38.58 -25.34 10.09
N THR A 181 -38.17 -25.79 8.92
CA THR A 181 -37.53 -27.08 8.66
C THR A 181 -36.09 -27.12 9.13
N GLU A 182 -35.47 -28.32 9.23
CA GLU A 182 -34.06 -28.47 9.56
C GLU A 182 -33.15 -27.84 8.49
N GLU A 183 -33.55 -27.97 7.22
CA GLU A 183 -32.79 -27.38 6.10
C GLU A 183 -32.81 -25.84 6.16
N GLU A 184 -33.94 -25.24 6.45
CA GLU A 184 -34.09 -23.79 6.61
C GLU A 184 -33.28 -23.31 7.81
N ARG A 185 -33.40 -24.00 8.96
CA ARG A 185 -32.58 -23.68 10.13
C ARG A 185 -31.09 -23.70 9.82
N TYR A 186 -30.61 -24.75 9.17
CA TYR A 186 -29.21 -24.90 8.80
C TYR A 186 -28.75 -23.74 7.89
N LYS A 187 -29.55 -23.45 6.87
CA LYS A 187 -29.25 -22.37 5.91
C LYS A 187 -29.18 -21.02 6.60
N GLU A 188 -30.17 -20.67 7.42
CA GLU A 188 -30.22 -19.38 8.11
C GLU A 188 -29.04 -19.20 9.10
N VAL A 189 -28.69 -20.26 9.84
CA VAL A 189 -27.57 -20.24 10.78
C VAL A 189 -26.25 -20.06 10.06
N VAL A 190 -26.02 -20.77 8.95
CA VAL A 190 -24.80 -20.63 8.14
C VAL A 190 -24.71 -19.22 7.54
N GLU A 191 -25.82 -18.68 7.04
CA GLU A 191 -25.87 -17.34 6.48
C GLU A 191 -25.58 -16.26 7.54
N THR A 192 -26.17 -16.37 8.73
CA THR A 192 -25.91 -15.47 9.86
C THR A 192 -24.41 -15.44 10.22
N TRP A 193 -23.78 -16.61 10.35
CA TRP A 193 -22.34 -16.66 10.65
C TRP A 193 -21.46 -16.16 9.51
N LYS A 194 -21.85 -16.40 8.26
CA LYS A 194 -21.14 -15.89 7.09
C LYS A 194 -21.20 -14.38 7.02
N GLU A 195 -22.36 -13.77 7.21
CA GLU A 195 -22.51 -12.32 7.26
C GLU A 195 -21.71 -11.69 8.40
N THR A 196 -21.77 -12.31 9.59
CA THR A 196 -20.98 -11.85 10.74
C THR A 196 -19.48 -11.94 10.48
N ASP A 197 -19.01 -12.99 9.82
CA ASP A 197 -17.64 -13.19 9.42
C ASP A 197 -17.17 -12.12 8.42
N GLU A 198 -17.99 -11.77 7.44
CA GLU A 198 -17.72 -10.71 6.48
C GLU A 198 -17.68 -9.32 7.15
N GLN A 199 -18.62 -9.04 8.05
CA GLN A 199 -18.65 -7.79 8.82
C GLN A 199 -17.42 -7.64 9.73
N LEU A 200 -17.05 -8.70 10.44
CA LEU A 200 -15.85 -8.73 11.29
C LEU A 200 -14.57 -8.54 10.48
N THR A 201 -14.48 -9.18 9.31
CA THR A 201 -13.33 -9.00 8.41
C THR A 201 -13.22 -7.55 7.95
N HIS A 202 -14.34 -6.92 7.60
CA HIS A 202 -14.36 -5.51 7.23
C HIS A 202 -13.98 -4.60 8.40
N ALA A 203 -14.50 -4.85 9.60
CA ALA A 203 -14.16 -4.10 10.80
C ALA A 203 -12.66 -4.23 11.15
N LEU A 204 -12.08 -5.43 11.01
CA LEU A 204 -10.65 -5.67 11.21
C LEU A 204 -9.82 -4.83 10.25
N LEU A 205 -10.07 -4.94 8.94
CA LEU A 205 -9.28 -4.22 7.93
C LEU A 205 -9.42 -2.70 8.03
N SER A 206 -10.59 -2.20 8.39
CA SER A 206 -10.81 -0.75 8.56
C SER A 206 -10.26 -0.20 9.87
N GLY A 207 -10.15 -1.03 10.90
CA GLY A 207 -9.62 -0.66 12.21
C GLY A 207 -8.11 -0.78 12.34
N LEU A 208 -7.43 -1.51 11.44
CA LEU A 208 -5.97 -1.64 11.45
C LEU A 208 -5.29 -0.32 11.07
N ASP A 209 -4.24 0.02 11.81
CA ASP A 209 -3.35 1.12 11.42
C ASP A 209 -2.66 0.77 10.08
N LYS A 210 -2.74 1.68 9.12
CA LYS A 210 -2.09 1.55 7.80
C LYS A 210 -0.56 1.38 7.88
N TYR A 211 0.02 1.70 9.03
CA TYR A 211 1.46 1.55 9.31
C TYR A 211 1.77 0.29 10.14
N ASN A 212 0.75 -0.52 10.46
CA ASN A 212 0.95 -1.82 11.07
C ASN A 212 1.68 -2.75 10.09
N ASN A 213 2.68 -3.48 10.58
CA ASN A 213 3.51 -4.35 9.75
C ASN A 213 2.69 -5.44 9.03
N ILE A 214 1.72 -6.04 9.71
CA ILE A 214 0.83 -7.06 9.14
C ILE A 214 -0.02 -6.46 8.03
N PHE A 215 -0.60 -5.27 8.27
CA PHE A 215 -1.37 -4.56 7.26
C PHE A 215 -0.51 -4.26 6.02
N MET A 216 0.69 -3.72 6.19
CA MET A 216 1.59 -3.39 5.08
C MET A 216 1.99 -4.64 4.27
N MET A 217 2.22 -5.79 4.92
CA MET A 217 2.53 -7.05 4.24
C MET A 217 1.36 -7.54 3.39
N ALA A 218 0.13 -7.46 3.90
CA ALA A 218 -1.07 -7.90 3.20
C ALA A 218 -1.48 -6.92 2.09
N ASP A 219 -1.56 -5.62 2.37
CA ASP A 219 -2.00 -4.57 1.44
C ASP A 219 -1.01 -4.39 0.27
N SER A 220 0.29 -4.54 0.51
CA SER A 220 1.30 -4.52 -0.56
C SER A 220 1.13 -5.68 -1.55
N GLY A 221 0.44 -6.75 -1.17
CA GLY A 221 0.37 -8.00 -1.93
C GLY A 221 1.68 -8.80 -1.94
N ALA A 222 2.60 -8.48 -1.02
CA ALA A 222 3.87 -9.18 -0.88
C ALA A 222 3.70 -10.53 -0.19
N ARG A 223 3.06 -10.54 0.97
CA ARG A 223 2.80 -11.72 1.80
C ARG A 223 1.55 -11.51 2.66
N GLY A 224 0.89 -12.63 2.96
CA GLY A 224 -0.30 -12.64 3.79
C GLY A 224 -1.59 -12.37 3.02
N SER A 225 -2.69 -12.52 3.72
CA SER A 225 -4.03 -12.18 3.27
C SER A 225 -4.89 -11.82 4.47
N ASP A 226 -5.97 -11.08 4.23
CA ASP A 226 -7.03 -10.79 5.20
C ASP A 226 -7.51 -12.02 5.96
N LYS A 227 -7.68 -13.15 5.27
CA LYS A 227 -8.07 -14.43 5.88
C LYS A 227 -7.03 -14.98 6.84
N GLN A 228 -5.74 -14.75 6.60
CA GLN A 228 -4.67 -15.20 7.49
C GLN A 228 -4.57 -14.30 8.72
N ASP A 229 -4.69 -13.00 8.56
CA ASP A 229 -4.72 -12.05 9.66
C ASP A 229 -5.90 -12.32 10.60
N ARG A 230 -7.09 -12.51 10.05
CA ARG A 230 -8.28 -12.90 10.78
C ARG A 230 -8.07 -14.17 11.62
N LYS A 231 -7.42 -15.20 11.08
CA LYS A 231 -7.11 -16.43 11.84
C LYS A 231 -6.12 -16.14 12.99
N SER A 232 -5.19 -15.21 12.80
CA SER A 232 -4.22 -14.82 13.83
C SER A 232 -4.89 -14.08 14.99
N THR A 233 -5.90 -13.28 14.71
CA THR A 233 -6.71 -12.57 15.71
C THR A 233 -7.82 -13.43 16.31
N ARG A 234 -7.90 -14.71 15.94
CA ARG A 234 -8.95 -15.67 16.39
C ARG A 234 -10.37 -15.19 16.08
N LEU A 235 -10.56 -14.58 14.92
CA LEU A 235 -11.90 -14.24 14.40
C LEU A 235 -12.57 -15.43 13.75
#